data_35bd9a03e3180394b7f84cc2685149e3
#
_entry.id   35bd9a03e3180394b7f84cc2685149e3
#
_cell.length_a   1.000
_cell.length_b   1.000
_cell.length_c   1.000
_cell.angle_alpha   90.00
_cell.angle_beta   90.00
_cell.angle_gamma   90.00
#
_symmetry.space_group_name_H-M   'P 1'
#
loop_
_entity.id
_entity.type
_entity.pdbx_description
1 polymer ?
#
loop_
_entity_poly.entity_id
_entity_poly.type
_entity_poly.pdbx_seq_one_letter_code
_entity_poly.pdbx_strand_id
1 'polypeptide(L)'
;FWSENTHLTVGGEEITVRAGSYVRLCRTFTAGESILLKLDMSLRAWAGEERMAGKASLFCGPLVLCADGYYDGRLNVEQLPALRAESLKLLRVEPSGFAGSTFTLECGGETLTLCDLYTAGSSGSAYTTWLPMTGIAPKPFARSNPFRLQKVGV
;
A
#
# COMPACT_ATOMS: atom_id res chain seq x y z
N PHE A 1 -1.83 3.77 12.20
CA PHE A 1 -1.59 2.31 12.32
C PHE A 1 -0.84 1.72 11.11
N TRP A 2 -0.91 2.35 9.93
CA TRP A 2 -0.23 1.89 8.71
C TRP A 2 1.20 2.46 8.56
N SER A 3 1.53 3.57 9.22
CA SER A 3 2.88 4.16 9.19
C SER A 3 3.56 3.98 10.54
N GLU A 4 4.32 2.89 10.68
CA GLU A 4 5.06 2.57 11.91
C GLU A 4 6.37 3.36 12.00
N ASN A 5 7.01 3.64 10.85
CA ASN A 5 8.27 4.36 10.74
C ASN A 5 8.02 5.75 10.12
N THR A 6 7.47 6.66 10.92
CA THR A 6 7.21 8.03 10.51
C THR A 6 8.37 8.93 10.96
N HIS A 7 8.94 9.71 10.05
CA HIS A 7 9.98 10.70 10.34
C HIS A 7 9.48 12.11 10.00
N LEU A 8 9.71 13.02 10.89
CA LEU A 8 9.38 14.44 10.72
C LEU A 8 10.68 15.26 10.83
N THR A 9 10.96 16.05 9.80
CA THR A 9 12.10 17.00 9.81
C THR A 9 11.57 18.41 9.64
N VAL A 10 11.99 19.33 10.47
CA VAL A 10 11.58 20.75 10.44
C VAL A 10 12.82 21.62 10.44
N GLY A 11 13.00 22.42 9.38
CA GLY A 11 14.19 23.28 9.24
C GLY A 11 15.51 22.49 9.31
N GLY A 12 15.52 21.22 8.87
CA GLY A 12 16.70 20.34 8.93
C GLY A 12 16.88 19.57 10.25
N GLU A 13 16.06 19.83 11.27
CA GLU A 13 16.10 19.12 12.54
C GLU A 13 15.08 17.97 12.56
N GLU A 14 15.51 16.78 12.99
CA GLU A 14 14.60 15.63 13.15
C GLU A 14 13.82 15.75 14.47
N ILE A 15 12.50 15.63 14.36
CA ILE A 15 11.56 15.68 15.48
C ILE A 15 11.07 14.27 15.77
N THR A 16 11.18 13.83 17.01
CA THR A 16 10.62 12.55 17.44
C THR A 16 9.11 12.57 17.35
N VAL A 17 8.55 11.63 16.59
CA VAL A 17 7.10 11.51 16.41
C VAL A 17 6.61 10.13 16.90
N ARG A 18 5.36 10.09 17.33
CA ARG A 18 4.68 8.86 17.72
C ARG A 18 3.49 8.63 16.80
N ALA A 19 3.44 7.46 16.16
CA ALA A 19 2.30 7.08 15.34
C ALA A 19 0.98 7.15 16.13
N GLY A 20 -0.11 7.61 15.48
CA GLY A 20 -1.42 7.76 16.09
C GLY A 20 -1.54 8.93 17.08
N SER A 21 -0.62 9.89 17.05
CA SER A 21 -0.67 11.10 17.88
C SER A 21 -0.48 12.37 17.03
N TYR A 22 -0.90 13.50 17.59
CA TYR A 22 -0.60 14.81 17.03
C TYR A 22 0.79 15.27 17.46
N VAL A 23 1.52 15.92 16.55
CA VAL A 23 2.76 16.63 16.85
C VAL A 23 2.47 18.11 16.84
N ARG A 24 2.75 18.78 17.95
CA ARG A 24 2.62 20.24 18.08
C ARG A 24 3.99 20.88 17.90
N LEU A 25 4.13 21.72 16.89
CA LEU A 25 5.33 22.51 16.63
C LEU A 25 5.12 23.93 17.21
N CYS A 26 5.87 24.27 18.26
CA CYS A 26 5.82 25.58 18.90
C CYS A 26 7.13 26.32 18.63
N ARG A 27 7.22 26.99 17.48
CA ARG A 27 8.42 27.74 17.06
C ARG A 27 8.04 28.86 16.07
N THR A 28 8.92 29.81 15.91
CA THR A 28 8.83 30.78 14.81
C THR A 28 9.39 30.17 13.55
N PHE A 29 8.62 30.19 12.48
CA PHE A 29 9.04 29.72 11.15
C PHE A 29 9.62 30.88 10.34
N THR A 30 10.71 30.64 9.64
CA THR A 30 11.32 31.58 8.71
C THR A 30 10.85 31.30 7.27
N ALA A 31 10.87 32.34 6.44
CA ALA A 31 10.49 32.18 5.03
C ALA A 31 11.44 31.19 4.34
N GLY A 32 10.87 30.21 3.64
CA GLY A 32 11.59 29.15 2.96
C GLY A 32 11.95 27.94 3.83
N GLU A 33 11.61 27.96 5.12
CA GLU A 33 11.79 26.80 5.98
C GLU A 33 10.84 25.65 5.55
N SER A 34 11.36 24.44 5.45
CA SER A 34 10.61 23.26 5.03
C SER A 34 10.21 22.37 6.20
N ILE A 35 9.03 21.79 6.10
CA ILE A 35 8.57 20.70 6.93
C ILE A 35 8.52 19.45 6.04
N LEU A 36 9.32 18.43 6.35
CA LEU A 36 9.34 17.16 5.62
C LEU A 36 8.75 16.05 6.50
N LEU A 37 7.66 15.48 6.05
CA LEU A 37 7.05 14.30 6.67
C LEU A 37 7.29 13.07 5.79
N LYS A 38 8.07 12.12 6.28
CA LYS A 38 8.35 10.85 5.62
C LYS A 38 7.51 9.75 6.27
N LEU A 39 6.62 9.15 5.48
CA LEU A 39 5.70 8.10 5.93
C LEU A 39 6.19 6.72 5.48
N ASP A 40 5.84 5.69 6.26
CA ASP A 40 6.14 4.30 5.92
C ASP A 40 5.15 3.78 4.86
N MET A 41 5.60 3.75 3.61
CA MET A 41 4.84 3.26 2.47
C MET A 41 5.13 1.79 2.14
N SER A 42 5.58 0.99 3.12
CA SER A 42 5.83 -0.43 2.91
C SER A 42 4.56 -1.19 2.53
N LEU A 43 4.74 -2.28 1.77
CA LEU A 43 3.63 -3.16 1.42
C LEU A 43 3.08 -3.87 2.66
N ARG A 44 1.77 -3.88 2.74
CA ARG A 44 1.00 -4.63 3.75
C ARG A 44 -0.15 -5.35 3.09
N ALA A 45 -0.61 -6.40 3.73
CA ALA A 45 -1.77 -7.16 3.27
C ALA A 45 -2.76 -7.41 4.39
N TRP A 46 -4.03 -7.43 4.03
CA TRP A 46 -5.14 -7.91 4.85
C TRP A 46 -5.60 -9.26 4.29
N ALA A 47 -5.32 -10.34 5.01
CA ALA A 47 -5.74 -11.68 4.61
C ALA A 47 -7.26 -11.84 4.74
N GLY A 48 -7.88 -12.38 3.70
CA GLY A 48 -9.30 -12.63 3.65
C GLY A 48 -9.71 -13.84 4.50
N GLU A 49 -10.95 -13.80 4.96
CA GLU A 49 -11.61 -14.85 5.74
C GLU A 49 -12.87 -15.33 4.99
N GLU A 50 -13.39 -16.47 5.36
CA GLU A 50 -14.62 -17.05 4.81
C GLU A 50 -14.61 -17.10 3.27
N ARG A 51 -15.47 -16.33 2.61
CA ARG A 51 -15.56 -16.27 1.15
C ARG A 51 -14.31 -15.69 0.46
N MET A 52 -13.47 -14.98 1.20
CA MET A 52 -12.22 -14.42 0.73
C MET A 52 -10.99 -15.21 1.21
N ALA A 53 -11.18 -16.40 1.79
CA ALA A 53 -10.08 -17.27 2.16
C ALA A 53 -9.19 -17.58 0.95
N GLY A 54 -7.86 -17.53 1.14
CA GLY A 54 -6.88 -17.68 0.06
C GLY A 54 -6.65 -16.42 -0.79
N LYS A 55 -7.29 -15.31 -0.43
CA LYS A 55 -7.07 -14.00 -1.04
C LYS A 55 -6.62 -12.98 0.01
N ALA A 56 -6.03 -11.89 -0.45
CA ALA A 56 -5.70 -10.75 0.40
C ALA A 56 -5.91 -9.44 -0.34
N SER A 57 -6.24 -8.39 0.40
CA SER A 57 -6.18 -7.01 -0.08
C SER A 57 -4.81 -6.45 0.21
N LEU A 58 -4.18 -5.86 -0.81
CA LEU A 58 -2.83 -5.32 -0.73
C LEU A 58 -2.87 -3.80 -0.52
N PHE A 59 -1.92 -3.30 0.28
CA PHE A 59 -1.80 -1.88 0.61
C PHE A 59 -0.37 -1.41 0.40
N CYS A 60 -0.21 -0.18 -0.11
CA CYS A 60 1.04 0.58 -0.04
C CYS A 60 0.78 1.82 0.81
N GLY A 61 1.29 1.84 2.04
CA GLY A 61 0.87 2.84 3.02
C GLY A 61 -0.65 2.81 3.24
N PRO A 62 -1.38 3.94 3.02
CA PRO A 62 -2.83 4.01 3.12
C PRO A 62 -3.59 3.60 1.86
N LEU A 63 -2.88 3.38 0.75
CA LEU A 63 -3.49 3.13 -0.55
C LEU A 63 -3.81 1.65 -0.73
N VAL A 64 -5.06 1.34 -1.07
CA VAL A 64 -5.48 -0.01 -1.48
C VAL A 64 -5.07 -0.24 -2.92
N LEU A 65 -4.42 -1.36 -3.21
CA LEU A 65 -3.96 -1.73 -4.54
C LEU A 65 -4.96 -2.65 -5.23
N CYS A 66 -5.18 -2.41 -6.51
CA CYS A 66 -6.14 -3.13 -7.35
C CYS A 66 -5.45 -3.72 -8.57
N ALA A 67 -5.79 -4.96 -8.91
CA ALA A 67 -5.57 -5.47 -10.25
C ALA A 67 -6.64 -4.90 -11.18
N ASP A 68 -6.22 -4.31 -12.29
CA ASP A 68 -7.09 -3.70 -13.29
C ASP A 68 -6.51 -4.01 -14.68
N GLY A 69 -7.33 -4.60 -15.55
CA GLY A 69 -6.92 -5.02 -16.88
C GLY A 69 -6.46 -3.89 -17.81
N TYR A 70 -6.77 -2.63 -17.49
CA TYR A 70 -6.29 -1.47 -18.24
C TYR A 70 -4.79 -1.21 -17.99
N TYR A 71 -4.33 -1.34 -16.73
CA TYR A 71 -2.93 -1.04 -16.36
C TYR A 71 -1.99 -2.20 -16.61
N ASP A 72 -2.46 -3.44 -16.55
CA ASP A 72 -1.73 -4.61 -16.98
C ASP A 72 -2.63 -5.49 -17.87
N GLY A 73 -2.55 -5.31 -19.17
CA GLY A 73 -3.38 -6.02 -20.15
C GLY A 73 -3.15 -7.54 -20.19
N ARG A 74 -2.18 -8.06 -19.45
CA ARG A 74 -1.97 -9.51 -19.24
C ARG A 74 -2.89 -10.06 -18.14
N LEU A 75 -3.47 -9.17 -17.31
CA LEU A 75 -4.29 -9.57 -16.17
C LEU A 75 -5.73 -9.85 -16.59
N ASN A 76 -6.14 -11.08 -16.39
CA ASN A 76 -7.54 -11.42 -16.29
C ASN A 76 -7.94 -11.39 -14.80
N VAL A 77 -8.76 -10.42 -14.40
CA VAL A 77 -9.15 -10.23 -12.99
C VAL A 77 -9.93 -11.43 -12.41
N GLU A 78 -10.47 -12.29 -13.27
CA GLU A 78 -11.13 -13.54 -12.86
C GLU A 78 -10.15 -14.70 -12.65
N GLN A 79 -8.95 -14.60 -13.22
CA GLN A 79 -7.93 -15.66 -13.24
C GLN A 79 -6.54 -15.13 -12.88
N LEU A 80 -6.46 -14.36 -11.80
CA LEU A 80 -5.18 -13.80 -11.33
C LEU A 80 -4.26 -14.90 -10.82
N PRO A 81 -2.94 -14.78 -11.08
CA PRO A 81 -1.95 -15.68 -10.48
C PRO A 81 -1.91 -15.48 -8.96
N ALA A 82 -1.61 -16.56 -8.23
CA ALA A 82 -1.44 -16.49 -6.79
C ALA A 82 -0.11 -15.81 -6.45
N LEU A 83 -0.19 -14.70 -5.71
CA LEU A 83 0.97 -13.99 -5.18
C LEU A 83 1.52 -14.72 -3.94
N ARG A 84 2.82 -14.65 -3.72
CA ARG A 84 3.47 -15.15 -2.51
C ARG A 84 3.85 -13.98 -1.62
N ALA A 85 3.25 -13.90 -0.43
CA ALA A 85 3.42 -12.77 0.48
C ALA A 85 4.90 -12.49 0.81
N GLU A 86 5.71 -13.54 0.98
CA GLU A 86 7.13 -13.44 1.31
C GLU A 86 8.03 -12.98 0.16
N SER A 87 7.58 -13.10 -1.09
CA SER A 87 8.39 -12.75 -2.28
C SER A 87 7.94 -11.47 -2.99
N LEU A 88 6.98 -10.75 -2.41
CA LEU A 88 6.53 -9.50 -2.98
C LEU A 88 7.59 -8.41 -2.80
N LYS A 89 7.86 -7.67 -3.88
CA LYS A 89 8.76 -6.54 -3.87
C LYS A 89 8.16 -5.38 -4.65
N LEU A 90 8.07 -4.22 -4.02
CA LEU A 90 7.69 -3.00 -4.70
C LEU A 90 8.90 -2.47 -5.48
N LEU A 91 8.80 -2.45 -6.81
CA LEU A 91 9.86 -1.98 -7.69
C LEU A 91 9.70 -0.50 -8.01
N ARG A 92 8.47 -0.05 -8.28
CA ARG A 92 8.20 1.29 -8.79
C ARG A 92 6.80 1.77 -8.43
N VAL A 93 6.68 3.07 -8.17
CA VAL A 93 5.41 3.80 -8.05
C VAL A 93 5.45 4.95 -9.04
N GLU A 94 4.42 5.07 -9.88
CA GLU A 94 4.33 6.12 -10.90
C GLU A 94 2.94 6.76 -10.89
N PRO A 95 2.83 8.04 -11.30
CA PRO A 95 1.52 8.63 -11.57
C PRO A 95 0.77 7.82 -12.63
N SER A 96 -0.53 7.62 -12.42
CA SER A 96 -1.40 7.04 -13.44
C SER A 96 -1.86 8.09 -14.44
N GLY A 97 -2.45 7.68 -15.56
CA GLY A 97 -3.13 8.57 -16.49
C GLY A 97 -4.38 9.26 -15.91
N PHE A 98 -4.86 8.79 -14.76
CA PHE A 98 -5.89 9.38 -13.92
C PHE A 98 -5.21 9.86 -12.63
N ALA A 99 -5.80 10.70 -11.83
CA ALA A 99 -5.17 11.40 -10.70
C ALA A 99 -4.66 10.53 -9.52
N GLY A 100 -4.33 9.28 -9.75
CA GLY A 100 -3.78 8.31 -8.78
C GLY A 100 -2.40 7.79 -9.15
N SER A 101 -2.10 6.56 -8.76
CA SER A 101 -0.78 5.94 -8.94
C SER A 101 -0.88 4.50 -9.44
N THR A 102 0.13 4.09 -10.18
CA THR A 102 0.40 2.69 -10.52
C THR A 102 1.59 2.16 -9.74
N PHE A 103 1.57 0.86 -9.46
CA PHE A 103 2.53 0.16 -8.61
C PHE A 103 3.04 -1.05 -9.37
N THR A 104 4.33 -1.06 -9.68
CA THR A 104 4.96 -2.25 -10.26
C THR A 104 5.53 -3.11 -9.15
N LEU A 105 5.00 -4.32 -9.02
CA LEU A 105 5.45 -5.33 -8.07
C LEU A 105 6.19 -6.45 -8.79
N GLU A 106 7.17 -7.03 -8.12
CA GLU A 106 7.78 -8.31 -8.48
C GLU A 106 7.25 -9.39 -7.54
N CYS A 107 6.93 -10.56 -8.10
CA CYS A 107 6.53 -11.74 -7.35
C CYS A 107 7.05 -12.99 -8.06
N GLY A 108 8.03 -13.65 -7.45
CA GLY A 108 8.57 -14.91 -8.00
C GLY A 108 9.24 -14.78 -9.38
N GLY A 109 9.83 -13.63 -9.68
CA GLY A 109 10.51 -13.35 -10.96
C GLY A 109 9.60 -12.76 -12.05
N GLU A 110 8.31 -12.65 -11.80
CA GLU A 110 7.35 -11.99 -12.68
C GLU A 110 7.00 -10.59 -12.16
N THR A 111 6.68 -9.68 -13.06
CA THR A 111 6.22 -8.34 -12.71
C THR A 111 4.72 -8.21 -12.92
N LEU A 112 4.08 -7.47 -12.02
CA LEU A 112 2.65 -7.19 -12.02
C LEU A 112 2.44 -5.69 -11.82
N THR A 113 1.60 -5.06 -12.64
CA THR A 113 1.23 -3.66 -12.47
C THR A 113 -0.16 -3.57 -11.85
N LEU A 114 -0.23 -2.95 -10.68
CA LEU A 114 -1.47 -2.62 -9.96
C LEU A 114 -1.71 -1.11 -10.02
N CYS A 115 -2.94 -0.68 -9.78
CA CYS A 115 -3.27 0.72 -9.57
C CYS A 115 -3.84 0.92 -8.15
N ASP A 116 -3.95 2.16 -7.68
CA ASP A 116 -4.71 2.43 -6.47
C ASP A 116 -6.23 2.35 -6.72
N LEU A 117 -6.99 2.14 -5.65
CA LEU A 117 -8.46 2.03 -5.73
C LEU A 117 -9.12 3.30 -6.29
N TYR A 118 -8.49 4.47 -6.15
CA TYR A 118 -9.02 5.73 -6.69
C TYR A 118 -9.09 5.72 -8.22
N THR A 119 -8.13 5.08 -8.89
CA THR A 119 -8.07 5.01 -10.34
C THR A 119 -8.68 3.73 -10.94
N ALA A 120 -8.88 2.70 -10.12
CA ALA A 120 -9.42 1.42 -10.56
C ALA A 120 -10.80 1.60 -11.21
N GLY A 121 -10.99 0.98 -12.36
CA GLY A 121 -12.22 1.04 -13.16
C GLY A 121 -12.48 2.37 -13.88
N SER A 122 -11.60 3.39 -13.77
CA SER A 122 -11.78 4.69 -14.44
C SER A 122 -11.78 4.59 -15.96
N SER A 123 -11.16 3.55 -16.52
CA SER A 123 -11.18 3.23 -17.95
C SER A 123 -12.42 2.42 -18.39
N GLY A 124 -13.28 2.01 -17.44
CA GLY A 124 -14.38 1.06 -17.68
C GLY A 124 -13.96 -0.41 -17.65
N SER A 125 -12.68 -0.72 -17.35
CA SER A 125 -12.16 -2.07 -17.20
C SER A 125 -12.64 -2.73 -15.90
N ALA A 126 -12.67 -4.06 -15.89
CA ALA A 126 -12.91 -4.83 -14.68
C ALA A 126 -11.69 -4.74 -13.76
N TYR A 127 -11.92 -4.63 -12.44
CA TYR A 127 -10.87 -4.60 -11.44
C TYR A 127 -11.24 -5.40 -10.19
N THR A 128 -10.24 -5.74 -9.38
CA THR A 128 -10.43 -6.37 -8.08
C THR A 128 -9.38 -5.91 -7.07
N THR A 129 -9.79 -5.78 -5.80
CA THR A 129 -8.92 -5.52 -4.65
C THR A 129 -8.51 -6.80 -3.92
N TRP A 130 -9.17 -7.93 -4.23
CA TRP A 130 -8.91 -9.22 -3.60
C TRP A 130 -8.06 -10.10 -4.52
N LEU A 131 -6.76 -10.14 -4.22
CA LEU A 131 -5.75 -10.86 -4.99
C LEU A 131 -5.53 -12.26 -4.40
N PRO A 132 -5.50 -13.34 -5.21
CA PRO A 132 -5.09 -14.64 -4.71
C PRO A 132 -3.71 -14.54 -4.06
N MET A 133 -3.58 -15.02 -2.81
CA MET A 133 -2.32 -14.87 -2.06
C MET A 133 -2.06 -16.06 -1.15
N THR A 134 -0.80 -16.51 -1.12
CA THR A 134 -0.29 -17.57 -0.25
C THR A 134 0.74 -16.98 0.72
N GLY A 135 1.10 -17.74 1.77
CA GLY A 135 2.07 -17.31 2.76
C GLY A 135 1.56 -16.23 3.75
N ILE A 136 0.23 -16.08 3.85
CA ILE A 136 -0.42 -15.12 4.74
C ILE A 136 -1.61 -15.77 5.43
N ALA A 137 -1.85 -15.44 6.68
CA ALA A 137 -3.00 -15.90 7.46
C ALA A 137 -3.73 -14.72 8.10
N PRO A 138 -5.06 -14.82 8.30
CA PRO A 138 -5.82 -13.78 8.98
C PRO A 138 -5.26 -13.49 10.38
N LYS A 139 -5.20 -12.20 10.74
CA LYS A 139 -4.85 -11.75 12.09
C LYS A 139 -6.10 -11.38 12.90
N PRO A 140 -6.10 -11.58 14.21
CA PRO A 140 -7.19 -11.13 15.06
C PRO A 140 -7.29 -9.60 15.03
N PHE A 141 -8.48 -9.09 15.33
CA PHE A 141 -8.70 -7.65 15.48
C PHE A 141 -7.86 -7.08 16.62
N ALA A 142 -7.25 -5.92 16.40
CA ALA A 142 -6.61 -5.12 17.42
C ALA A 142 -6.91 -3.64 17.21
N ARG A 143 -7.13 -2.87 18.28
CA ARG A 143 -7.39 -1.42 18.18
C ARG A 143 -6.24 -0.65 17.54
N SER A 144 -4.99 -1.11 17.75
CA SER A 144 -3.78 -0.56 17.13
C SER A 144 -3.65 -0.91 15.65
N ASN A 145 -4.38 -1.93 15.18
CA ASN A 145 -4.39 -2.38 13.79
C ASN A 145 -5.80 -2.84 13.40
N PRO A 146 -6.75 -1.92 13.24
CA PRO A 146 -8.16 -2.26 12.99
C PRO A 146 -8.39 -2.94 11.63
N PHE A 147 -7.50 -2.75 10.67
CA PHE A 147 -7.54 -3.42 9.37
C PHE A 147 -6.71 -4.71 9.33
N ARG A 148 -6.19 -5.17 10.47
CA ARG A 148 -5.44 -6.43 10.58
C ARG A 148 -4.29 -6.55 9.57
N LEU A 149 -3.68 -5.41 9.21
CA LEU A 149 -2.61 -5.36 8.22
C LEU A 149 -1.36 -6.08 8.74
N GLN A 150 -0.66 -6.74 7.85
CA GLN A 150 0.64 -7.38 8.12
C GLN A 150 1.60 -7.02 7.00
N LYS A 151 2.86 -6.77 7.37
CA LYS A 151 3.91 -6.51 6.37
C LYS A 151 4.06 -7.73 5.47
N VAL A 152 4.24 -7.48 4.20
CA VAL A 152 4.52 -8.48 3.17
C VAL A 152 5.68 -7.99 2.31
N GLY A 153 6.38 -8.93 1.70
CA GLY A 153 7.53 -8.63 0.87
C GLY A 153 8.84 -8.48 1.66
N VAL A 154 9.89 -8.15 0.93
CA VAL A 154 11.26 -7.93 1.39
C VAL A 154 11.70 -6.49 1.15
#